data_62987f9a44aff6f67fefc5f67f83267d
#
_entry.id   62987f9a44aff6f67fefc5f67f83267d
#
_cell.length_a   1.000
_cell.length_b   1.000
_cell.length_c   1.000
_cell.angle_alpha   90.00
_cell.angle_beta   90.00
_cell.angle_gamma   90.00
#
_symmetry.space_group_name_H-M   'P 1'
#
loop_
_entity.id
_entity.type
_entity.pdbx_description
1 polymer ?
#
loop_
_entity_poly.entity_id
_entity_poly.type
_entity_poly.pdbx_seq_one_letter_code
_entity_poly.pdbx_strand_id
1 'polypeptide(L)'
;MKLGLFLLAAGHHAAGWRFPDAESGTENIDLVVRMTQAAERAKLDMVFFGDRLLTSSDAHPSMITRPDPLAMLAALSMVTTHVGLAATASTTYSEPFNLARTLATVDKLSHGRAAWNIVTTFADGSVNFSRSRHPDHAERYAIAEEFVAVVKGLWRSWDQDPYVQDKERGIYIDVSKMRALNHEGRHFSVAGPLNVTNSEQGQPVLIQAGSSGPGQALAARHAEVVFTAQQDLGAAIDFASGLRRQVAEAGREPDHCLIMPGLMPIIGATEAEAHDKLALLQSFTDQSNALAILAEQLAVDVSGFALDAPLPPLPTDVVVHSRSALLIRLAHERGLTLRQLYHLVASARGHQIVVGTAEQVADHMIEWEKAGAADGFNIMPAYFPGVFRLNYAGRTLREHLGLPLPPAGLLPGK
;
A
#
# COMPACT_ATOMS: atom_id res chain seq x y z
N MET A 1 -1.64 2.08 18.40
CA MET A 1 -0.71 1.92 17.25
C MET A 1 -1.13 0.75 16.38
N LYS A 2 -1.23 0.91 15.05
CA LYS A 2 -1.57 -0.14 14.08
C LYS A 2 -0.32 -0.62 13.35
N LEU A 3 -0.23 -1.93 13.04
CA LEU A 3 0.94 -2.51 12.40
C LEU A 3 0.56 -3.31 11.16
N GLY A 4 1.11 -2.94 10.01
CA GLY A 4 1.05 -3.70 8.77
C GLY A 4 2.39 -4.35 8.44
N LEU A 5 2.38 -5.47 7.75
CA LEU A 5 3.55 -6.07 7.10
C LEU A 5 3.47 -5.81 5.61
N PHE A 6 4.35 -4.96 5.08
CA PHE A 6 4.48 -4.85 3.63
C PHE A 6 5.35 -6.02 3.13
N LEU A 7 4.71 -7.01 2.54
CA LEU A 7 5.36 -8.24 2.13
C LEU A 7 5.88 -8.12 0.71
N LEU A 8 7.20 -8.09 0.59
CA LEU A 8 7.95 -8.27 -0.66
C LEU A 8 8.89 -9.46 -0.46
N ALA A 9 8.63 -10.59 -1.07
CA ALA A 9 9.27 -11.86 -0.72
C ALA A 9 10.80 -11.91 -0.91
N ALA A 10 11.39 -11.03 -1.73
CA ALA A 10 12.85 -10.84 -1.79
C ALA A 10 13.37 -9.78 -0.80
N GLY A 11 12.50 -9.22 0.05
CA GLY A 11 12.80 -8.11 0.94
C GLY A 11 12.68 -6.73 0.29
N HIS A 12 12.66 -5.69 1.12
CA HIS A 12 12.60 -4.31 0.66
C HIS A 12 13.96 -3.73 0.32
N HIS A 13 15.04 -4.25 0.90
CA HIS A 13 16.40 -3.90 0.50
C HIS A 13 16.75 -4.57 -0.83
N ALA A 14 17.33 -3.82 -1.78
CA ALA A 14 17.66 -4.35 -3.11
C ALA A 14 18.61 -5.55 -3.06
N ALA A 15 19.47 -5.61 -2.05
CA ALA A 15 20.35 -6.74 -1.78
C ALA A 15 19.84 -7.67 -0.68
N GLY A 16 18.59 -7.51 -0.20
CA GLY A 16 18.03 -8.30 0.91
C GLY A 16 18.08 -9.80 0.67
N TRP A 17 17.80 -10.22 -0.55
CA TRP A 17 17.86 -11.64 -0.99
C TRP A 17 19.26 -12.27 -0.90
N ARG A 18 20.32 -11.45 -0.81
CA ARG A 18 21.72 -11.90 -0.66
C ARG A 18 22.15 -12.07 0.80
N PHE A 19 21.31 -11.64 1.76
CA PHE A 19 21.65 -11.79 3.18
C PHE A 19 21.77 -13.28 3.52
N PRO A 20 22.81 -13.70 4.31
CA PRO A 20 23.13 -15.12 4.50
C PRO A 20 21.96 -16.00 4.91
N ASP A 21 21.05 -15.48 5.76
CA ASP A 21 19.90 -16.22 6.28
C ASP A 21 18.60 -15.90 5.51
N ALA A 22 18.69 -15.20 4.37
CA ALA A 22 17.51 -14.84 3.59
C ALA A 22 16.98 -16.03 2.80
N GLU A 23 15.70 -16.30 3.00
CA GLU A 23 14.92 -17.07 2.03
C GLU A 23 14.38 -16.08 0.99
N SER A 24 14.54 -16.40 -0.29
CA SER A 24 14.16 -15.48 -1.36
C SER A 24 13.32 -16.17 -2.43
N GLY A 25 12.71 -15.33 -3.25
CA GLY A 25 11.89 -15.75 -4.37
C GLY A 25 10.53 -15.07 -4.34
N THR A 26 10.32 -14.13 -5.27
CA THR A 26 9.06 -13.37 -5.36
C THR A 26 7.86 -14.27 -5.66
N GLU A 27 8.08 -15.45 -6.24
CA GLU A 27 7.09 -16.49 -6.53
C GLU A 27 7.16 -17.68 -5.56
N ASN A 28 7.89 -17.55 -4.44
CA ASN A 28 7.91 -18.56 -3.39
C ASN A 28 6.65 -18.44 -2.52
N ILE A 29 5.58 -19.10 -2.97
CA ILE A 29 4.26 -19.04 -2.32
C ILE A 29 4.31 -19.59 -0.90
N ASP A 30 5.09 -20.65 -0.66
CA ASP A 30 5.25 -21.22 0.69
C ASP A 30 5.88 -20.22 1.66
N LEU A 31 6.86 -19.42 1.22
CA LEU A 31 7.44 -18.34 2.02
C LEU A 31 6.37 -17.27 2.33
N VAL A 32 5.59 -16.86 1.33
CA VAL A 32 4.54 -15.86 1.50
C VAL A 32 3.48 -16.34 2.51
N VAL A 33 3.05 -17.60 2.40
CA VAL A 33 2.11 -18.22 3.36
C VAL A 33 2.70 -18.21 4.77
N ARG A 34 3.93 -18.72 4.95
CA ARG A 34 4.59 -18.75 6.27
C ARG A 34 4.75 -17.37 6.89
N MET A 35 5.12 -16.35 6.08
CA MET A 35 5.29 -14.98 6.55
C MET A 35 3.94 -14.33 6.93
N THR A 36 2.89 -14.57 6.15
CA THR A 36 1.55 -14.11 6.48
C THR A 36 1.04 -14.73 7.77
N GLN A 37 1.21 -16.03 7.95
CA GLN A 37 0.86 -16.72 9.19
C GLN A 37 1.74 -16.27 10.37
N ALA A 38 3.02 -15.94 10.14
CA ALA A 38 3.88 -15.38 11.17
C ALA A 38 3.41 -13.97 11.60
N ALA A 39 3.02 -13.11 10.63
CA ALA A 39 2.41 -11.82 10.91
C ALA A 39 1.10 -11.98 11.72
N GLU A 40 0.28 -12.96 11.38
CA GLU A 40 -0.93 -13.28 12.13
C GLU A 40 -0.62 -13.73 13.57
N ARG A 41 0.31 -14.67 13.76
CA ARG A 41 0.75 -15.07 15.11
C ARG A 41 1.36 -13.92 15.90
N ALA A 42 2.05 -13.01 15.22
CA ALA A 42 2.62 -11.80 15.79
C ALA A 42 1.59 -10.69 16.05
N LYS A 43 0.32 -10.91 15.67
CA LYS A 43 -0.79 -9.97 15.88
C LYS A 43 -0.65 -8.65 15.11
N LEU A 44 -0.02 -8.68 13.94
CA LEU A 44 -0.07 -7.54 13.02
C LEU A 44 -1.49 -7.35 12.50
N ASP A 45 -1.91 -6.11 12.30
CA ASP A 45 -3.27 -5.78 11.86
C ASP A 45 -3.52 -6.22 10.41
N MET A 46 -2.51 -6.11 9.53
CA MET A 46 -2.65 -6.51 8.12
C MET A 46 -1.33 -6.96 7.48
N VAL A 47 -1.45 -7.73 6.39
CA VAL A 47 -0.39 -7.93 5.39
C VAL A 47 -0.74 -7.11 4.16
N PHE A 48 0.25 -6.41 3.62
CA PHE A 48 0.08 -5.49 2.49
C PHE A 48 0.92 -5.94 1.31
N PHE A 49 0.29 -6.09 0.14
CA PHE A 49 0.94 -6.46 -1.12
C PHE A 49 0.89 -5.28 -2.10
N GLY A 50 2.06 -4.75 -2.44
CA GLY A 50 2.19 -3.83 -3.56
C GLY A 50 2.06 -4.56 -4.89
N ASP A 51 1.84 -3.82 -5.98
CA ASP A 51 1.81 -4.37 -7.34
C ASP A 51 2.67 -3.57 -8.30
N ARG A 52 3.07 -4.20 -9.40
CA ARG A 52 3.74 -3.58 -10.54
C ARG A 52 3.33 -4.31 -11.81
N LEU A 53 2.72 -3.60 -12.73
CA LEU A 53 2.17 -4.15 -13.97
C LEU A 53 3.18 -4.22 -15.13
N LEU A 54 4.43 -3.87 -14.86
CA LEU A 54 5.56 -3.87 -15.78
C LEU A 54 6.76 -4.54 -15.14
N THR A 55 7.61 -5.12 -15.97
CA THR A 55 8.93 -5.61 -15.54
C THR A 55 10.03 -5.14 -16.49
N SER A 56 11.25 -5.12 -15.99
CA SER A 56 12.47 -4.84 -16.76
C SER A 56 13.64 -5.61 -16.13
N SER A 57 14.70 -5.85 -16.90
CA SER A 57 15.87 -6.61 -16.44
C SER A 57 16.66 -5.93 -15.32
N ASP A 58 16.52 -4.62 -15.20
CA ASP A 58 17.16 -3.73 -14.23
C ASP A 58 16.27 -3.35 -13.05
N ALA A 59 15.05 -3.91 -13.00
CA ALA A 59 14.13 -3.67 -11.89
C ALA A 59 14.69 -4.17 -10.55
N HIS A 60 14.21 -3.56 -9.47
CA HIS A 60 14.48 -4.04 -8.11
C HIS A 60 14.12 -5.55 -8.00
N PRO A 61 14.95 -6.41 -7.38
CA PRO A 61 14.71 -7.87 -7.32
C PRO A 61 13.31 -8.26 -6.89
N SER A 62 12.71 -7.55 -5.93
CA SER A 62 11.32 -7.79 -5.52
C SER A 62 10.25 -7.30 -6.50
N MET A 63 10.65 -6.73 -7.65
CA MET A 63 9.76 -6.16 -8.66
C MET A 63 9.93 -6.81 -10.05
N ILE A 64 10.93 -7.66 -10.23
CA ILE A 64 11.18 -8.37 -11.51
C ILE A 64 10.02 -9.32 -11.82
N THR A 65 9.61 -10.12 -10.84
CA THR A 65 8.42 -10.99 -10.94
C THR A 65 7.45 -10.64 -9.82
N ARG A 66 6.15 -10.73 -10.12
CA ARG A 66 5.11 -10.33 -9.19
C ARG A 66 3.83 -11.12 -9.42
N PRO A 67 3.50 -12.08 -8.58
CA PRO A 67 2.17 -12.69 -8.59
C PRO A 67 1.08 -11.64 -8.37
N ASP A 68 -0.07 -11.83 -9.02
CA ASP A 68 -1.23 -10.95 -8.86
C ASP A 68 -1.65 -10.88 -7.39
N PRO A 69 -1.68 -9.69 -6.76
CA PRO A 69 -1.98 -9.54 -5.35
C PRO A 69 -3.40 -10.01 -4.98
N LEU A 70 -4.39 -9.83 -5.85
CA LEU A 70 -5.78 -10.24 -5.58
C LEU A 70 -5.92 -11.77 -5.54
N ALA A 71 -5.24 -12.46 -6.47
CA ALA A 71 -5.15 -13.92 -6.45
C ALA A 71 -4.43 -14.42 -5.18
N MET A 72 -3.37 -13.74 -4.77
CA MET A 72 -2.65 -14.04 -3.53
C MET A 72 -3.55 -13.86 -2.30
N LEU A 73 -4.34 -12.78 -2.22
CA LEU A 73 -5.27 -12.60 -1.09
C LEU A 73 -6.30 -13.72 -1.01
N ALA A 74 -6.84 -14.18 -2.15
CA ALA A 74 -7.79 -15.29 -2.17
C ALA A 74 -7.18 -16.58 -1.58
N ALA A 75 -5.93 -16.89 -1.94
CA ALA A 75 -5.21 -18.05 -1.39
C ALA A 75 -4.92 -17.87 0.11
N LEU A 76 -4.44 -16.70 0.52
CA LEU A 76 -4.09 -16.39 1.92
C LEU A 76 -5.31 -16.34 2.84
N SER A 77 -6.48 -15.95 2.32
CA SER A 77 -7.72 -15.96 3.09
C SER A 77 -8.09 -17.34 3.62
N MET A 78 -7.69 -18.41 2.91
CA MET A 78 -8.00 -19.79 3.27
C MET A 78 -7.02 -20.39 4.32
N VAL A 79 -5.90 -19.72 4.57
CA VAL A 79 -4.84 -20.21 5.48
C VAL A 79 -4.58 -19.27 6.65
N THR A 80 -5.42 -18.24 6.80
CA THR A 80 -5.40 -17.25 7.89
C THR A 80 -6.81 -17.01 8.42
N THR A 81 -6.93 -16.49 9.65
CA THR A 81 -8.24 -16.30 10.32
C THR A 81 -8.48 -14.87 10.83
N HIS A 82 -7.43 -14.08 11.07
CA HIS A 82 -7.54 -12.76 11.70
C HIS A 82 -6.85 -11.63 10.94
N VAL A 83 -5.65 -11.87 10.42
CA VAL A 83 -4.85 -10.81 9.78
C VAL A 83 -5.58 -10.23 8.57
N GLY A 84 -5.60 -8.91 8.48
CA GLY A 84 -6.12 -8.20 7.32
C GLY A 84 -5.27 -8.45 6.07
N LEU A 85 -5.91 -8.47 4.91
CA LEU A 85 -5.31 -8.82 3.63
C LEU A 85 -5.48 -7.65 2.67
N ALA A 86 -4.41 -6.88 2.43
CA ALA A 86 -4.43 -5.68 1.61
C ALA A 86 -3.72 -5.90 0.27
N ALA A 87 -4.41 -5.70 -0.84
CA ALA A 87 -3.86 -5.80 -2.19
C ALA A 87 -3.87 -4.47 -2.91
N THR A 88 -2.80 -4.20 -3.64
CA THR A 88 -2.74 -3.09 -4.60
C THR A 88 -3.48 -3.47 -5.88
N ALA A 89 -4.33 -2.57 -6.39
CA ALA A 89 -4.90 -2.69 -7.73
C ALA A 89 -5.05 -1.30 -8.39
N SER A 90 -4.79 -1.27 -9.69
CA SER A 90 -4.74 -0.04 -10.50
C SER A 90 -6.12 0.44 -10.90
N THR A 91 -6.40 1.73 -10.71
CA THR A 91 -7.59 2.37 -11.30
C THR A 91 -7.40 2.72 -12.78
N THR A 92 -6.15 2.79 -13.24
CA THR A 92 -5.84 3.13 -14.64
C THR A 92 -5.99 1.94 -15.58
N TYR A 93 -5.66 0.73 -15.10
CA TYR A 93 -5.57 -0.47 -15.95
C TYR A 93 -6.54 -1.58 -15.57
N SER A 94 -7.46 -1.34 -14.62
CA SER A 94 -8.52 -2.28 -14.27
C SER A 94 -9.89 -1.79 -14.74
N GLU A 95 -10.89 -2.69 -14.74
CA GLU A 95 -12.30 -2.37 -14.93
C GLU A 95 -13.02 -2.35 -13.58
N PRO A 96 -13.81 -1.30 -13.26
CA PRO A 96 -14.38 -1.12 -11.93
C PRO A 96 -15.32 -2.26 -11.51
N PHE A 97 -16.15 -2.80 -12.43
CA PHE A 97 -17.03 -3.93 -12.11
C PHE A 97 -16.24 -5.19 -11.76
N ASN A 98 -15.19 -5.51 -12.55
CA ASN A 98 -14.37 -6.69 -12.30
C ASN A 98 -13.63 -6.58 -10.97
N LEU A 99 -13.03 -5.40 -10.70
CA LEU A 99 -12.32 -5.18 -9.46
C LEU A 99 -13.24 -5.22 -8.24
N ALA A 100 -14.41 -4.57 -8.32
CA ALA A 100 -15.41 -4.61 -7.26
C ALA A 100 -15.84 -6.05 -6.93
N ARG A 101 -16.10 -6.86 -7.97
CA ARG A 101 -16.47 -8.26 -7.84
C ARG A 101 -15.37 -9.11 -7.20
N THR A 102 -14.13 -8.97 -7.67
CA THR A 102 -12.99 -9.73 -7.15
C THR A 102 -12.75 -9.40 -5.68
N LEU A 103 -12.68 -8.12 -5.33
CA LEU A 103 -12.48 -7.69 -3.95
C LEU A 103 -13.64 -8.11 -3.02
N ALA A 104 -14.90 -7.99 -3.46
CA ALA A 104 -16.03 -8.47 -2.68
C ALA A 104 -15.98 -10.00 -2.47
N THR A 105 -15.48 -10.76 -3.46
CA THR A 105 -15.28 -12.20 -3.33
C THR A 105 -14.18 -12.51 -2.32
N VAL A 106 -13.03 -11.85 -2.39
CA VAL A 106 -11.94 -12.02 -1.43
C VAL A 106 -12.39 -11.62 -0.02
N ASP A 107 -13.20 -10.57 0.08
CA ASP A 107 -13.73 -10.11 1.34
C ASP A 107 -14.66 -11.14 2.01
N LYS A 108 -15.51 -11.80 1.23
CA LYS A 108 -16.30 -12.94 1.72
C LYS A 108 -15.44 -14.15 2.11
N LEU A 109 -14.49 -14.54 1.26
CA LEU A 109 -13.58 -15.67 1.54
C LEU A 109 -12.77 -15.44 2.82
N SER A 110 -12.44 -14.21 3.11
CA SER A 110 -11.66 -13.80 4.28
C SER A 110 -12.51 -13.47 5.51
N HIS A 111 -13.85 -13.54 5.43
CA HIS A 111 -14.75 -13.11 6.50
C HIS A 111 -14.54 -11.65 6.91
N GLY A 112 -14.53 -10.74 5.92
CA GLY A 112 -14.42 -9.30 6.15
C GLY A 112 -13.02 -8.81 6.52
N ARG A 113 -11.97 -9.32 5.84
CA ARG A 113 -10.56 -8.92 6.10
C ARG A 113 -9.85 -8.35 4.88
N ALA A 114 -10.54 -8.16 3.75
CA ALA A 114 -9.92 -7.61 2.55
C ALA A 114 -9.77 -6.08 2.64
N ALA A 115 -8.69 -5.59 2.01
CA ALA A 115 -8.46 -4.18 1.77
C ALA A 115 -7.92 -3.94 0.36
N TRP A 116 -8.23 -2.78 -0.20
CA TRP A 116 -7.76 -2.33 -1.50
C TRP A 116 -6.86 -1.11 -1.37
N ASN A 117 -5.58 -1.26 -1.76
CA ASN A 117 -4.68 -0.13 -1.97
C ASN A 117 -4.91 0.44 -3.38
N ILE A 118 -5.50 1.63 -3.41
CA ILE A 118 -5.88 2.35 -4.62
C ILE A 118 -4.64 3.02 -5.21
N VAL A 119 -4.26 2.64 -6.43
CA VAL A 119 -3.14 3.27 -7.14
C VAL A 119 -3.55 3.74 -8.53
N THR A 120 -2.99 4.89 -8.94
CA THR A 120 -3.19 5.46 -10.27
C THR A 120 -2.13 5.04 -11.27
N THR A 121 -1.24 4.12 -10.90
CA THR A 121 -0.11 3.59 -11.68
C THR A 121 0.68 4.68 -12.41
N PHE A 122 1.83 5.08 -11.88
CA PHE A 122 2.64 6.16 -12.46
C PHE A 122 3.43 5.74 -13.71
N ALA A 123 3.84 4.45 -13.79
CA ALA A 123 4.59 3.92 -14.91
C ALA A 123 3.67 3.62 -16.12
N ASP A 124 4.15 3.91 -17.32
CA ASP A 124 3.41 3.62 -18.54
C ASP A 124 3.31 2.11 -18.80
N GLY A 125 2.14 1.55 -18.51
CA GLY A 125 1.78 0.16 -18.78
C GLY A 125 0.88 -0.02 -20.00
N SER A 126 0.61 1.03 -20.78
CA SER A 126 -0.37 1.03 -21.88
C SER A 126 -0.18 -0.14 -22.84
N VAL A 127 1.06 -0.51 -23.14
CA VAL A 127 1.42 -1.60 -24.05
C VAL A 127 0.89 -2.98 -23.62
N ASN A 128 0.72 -3.21 -22.32
CA ASN A 128 0.21 -4.48 -21.77
C ASN A 128 -1.32 -4.52 -21.66
N PHE A 129 -2.00 -3.38 -21.83
CA PHE A 129 -3.43 -3.24 -21.58
C PHE A 129 -4.22 -2.74 -22.81
N SER A 130 -3.66 -2.89 -24.03
CA SER A 130 -4.29 -2.46 -25.29
C SER A 130 -4.75 -1.00 -25.28
N ARG A 131 -4.02 -0.14 -24.58
CA ARG A 131 -4.28 1.29 -24.51
C ARG A 131 -3.38 2.05 -25.49
N SER A 132 -3.92 3.06 -26.17
CA SER A 132 -3.16 3.86 -27.14
C SER A 132 -2.12 4.79 -26.47
N ARG A 133 -2.32 5.14 -25.22
CA ARG A 133 -1.43 5.98 -24.41
C ARG A 133 -1.61 5.75 -22.92
N HIS A 134 -0.61 6.14 -22.15
CA HIS A 134 -0.74 6.31 -20.71
C HIS A 134 -1.41 7.66 -20.41
N PRO A 135 -2.45 7.71 -19.56
CA PRO A 135 -3.06 8.98 -19.18
C PRO A 135 -2.08 9.87 -18.42
N ASP A 136 -2.17 11.16 -18.58
CA ASP A 136 -1.37 12.10 -17.79
C ASP A 136 -1.75 12.10 -16.30
N HIS A 137 -0.96 12.80 -15.48
CA HIS A 137 -1.13 12.77 -14.02
C HIS A 137 -2.53 13.23 -13.58
N ALA A 138 -3.05 14.33 -14.16
CA ALA A 138 -4.35 14.87 -13.79
C ALA A 138 -5.49 13.94 -14.25
N GLU A 139 -5.38 13.41 -15.44
CA GLU A 139 -6.34 12.46 -16.01
C GLU A 139 -6.40 11.16 -15.20
N ARG A 140 -5.25 10.64 -14.76
CA ARG A 140 -5.22 9.44 -13.89
C ARG A 140 -5.99 9.63 -12.59
N TYR A 141 -5.88 10.80 -11.96
CA TYR A 141 -6.65 11.08 -10.74
C TYR A 141 -8.12 11.33 -11.00
N ALA A 142 -8.49 11.92 -12.15
CA ALA A 142 -9.89 12.04 -12.55
C ALA A 142 -10.54 10.67 -12.80
N ILE A 143 -9.82 9.77 -13.48
CA ILE A 143 -10.23 8.36 -13.67
C ILE A 143 -10.37 7.67 -12.31
N ALA A 144 -9.40 7.83 -11.41
CA ALA A 144 -9.43 7.17 -10.10
C ALA A 144 -10.61 7.62 -9.23
N GLU A 145 -10.94 8.90 -9.25
CA GLU A 145 -12.08 9.44 -8.52
C GLU A 145 -13.39 8.78 -8.95
N GLU A 146 -13.65 8.72 -10.25
CA GLU A 146 -14.83 8.09 -10.79
C GLU A 146 -14.82 6.58 -10.58
N PHE A 147 -13.66 5.92 -10.78
CA PHE A 147 -13.49 4.50 -10.55
C PHE A 147 -13.86 4.09 -9.12
N VAL A 148 -13.33 4.82 -8.12
CA VAL A 148 -13.60 4.55 -6.71
C VAL A 148 -15.07 4.77 -6.37
N ALA A 149 -15.70 5.82 -6.93
CA ALA A 149 -17.12 6.07 -6.75
C ALA A 149 -17.97 4.91 -7.29
N VAL A 150 -17.66 4.41 -8.50
CA VAL A 150 -18.34 3.25 -9.11
C VAL A 150 -18.15 1.99 -8.27
N VAL A 151 -16.93 1.68 -7.86
CA VAL A 151 -16.64 0.49 -7.03
C VAL A 151 -17.40 0.54 -5.70
N LYS A 152 -17.39 1.67 -5.00
CA LYS A 152 -18.16 1.87 -3.75
C LYS A 152 -19.66 1.76 -3.98
N GLY A 153 -20.17 2.29 -5.10
CA GLY A 153 -21.57 2.17 -5.48
C GLY A 153 -21.99 0.71 -5.73
N LEU A 154 -21.13 -0.06 -6.41
CA LEU A 154 -21.35 -1.49 -6.65
C LEU A 154 -21.39 -2.29 -5.35
N TRP A 155 -20.47 -2.05 -4.40
CA TRP A 155 -20.50 -2.72 -3.10
C TRP A 155 -21.75 -2.39 -2.28
N ARG A 156 -22.39 -1.22 -2.50
CA ARG A 156 -23.61 -0.78 -1.84
C ARG A 156 -24.89 -1.16 -2.58
N SER A 157 -24.78 -1.96 -3.65
CA SER A 157 -25.95 -2.38 -4.43
C SER A 157 -26.79 -3.47 -3.76
N TRP A 158 -26.35 -3.99 -2.61
CA TRP A 158 -27.08 -4.92 -1.78
C TRP A 158 -27.23 -4.39 -0.35
N ASP A 159 -28.42 -4.56 0.24
CA ASP A 159 -28.60 -4.43 1.69
C ASP A 159 -28.09 -5.69 2.40
N GLN A 160 -27.96 -5.61 3.72
CA GLN A 160 -27.54 -6.75 4.55
C GLN A 160 -28.56 -7.90 4.49
N ASP A 161 -28.06 -9.12 4.62
CA ASP A 161 -28.87 -10.36 4.74
C ASP A 161 -29.96 -10.52 3.66
N PRO A 162 -29.62 -10.52 2.37
CA PRO A 162 -30.60 -10.62 1.31
C PRO A 162 -31.11 -12.07 1.11
N TYR A 163 -30.43 -13.08 1.66
CA TYR A 163 -30.81 -14.50 1.47
C TYR A 163 -31.98 -14.92 2.40
N VAL A 164 -33.11 -15.18 1.80
CA VAL A 164 -34.33 -15.69 2.53
C VAL A 164 -34.30 -17.20 2.65
N GLN A 165 -33.97 -17.89 1.55
CA GLN A 165 -33.88 -19.37 1.46
C GLN A 165 -35.15 -20.12 1.96
N ASP A 166 -36.30 -19.52 1.77
CA ASP A 166 -37.59 -20.12 2.11
C ASP A 166 -37.96 -21.17 1.06
N LYS A 167 -37.79 -22.43 1.43
CA LYS A 167 -38.05 -23.57 0.54
C LYS A 167 -39.54 -23.83 0.31
N GLU A 168 -40.41 -23.47 1.26
CA GLU A 168 -41.86 -23.67 1.15
C GLU A 168 -42.45 -22.65 0.18
N ARG A 169 -42.06 -21.40 0.29
CA ARG A 169 -42.54 -20.32 -0.55
C ARG A 169 -41.74 -20.17 -1.85
N GLY A 170 -40.64 -20.90 -2.02
CA GLY A 170 -39.74 -20.81 -3.19
C GLY A 170 -39.01 -19.48 -3.32
N ILE A 171 -38.79 -18.77 -2.22
CA ILE A 171 -38.12 -17.49 -2.18
C ILE A 171 -36.67 -17.72 -1.78
N TYR A 172 -35.72 -17.57 -2.73
CA TYR A 172 -34.27 -17.75 -2.47
C TYR A 172 -33.63 -16.47 -1.91
N ILE A 173 -33.94 -15.32 -2.50
CA ILE A 173 -33.34 -14.03 -2.17
C ILE A 173 -34.43 -12.93 -2.18
N ASP A 174 -34.29 -11.95 -1.32
CA ASP A 174 -35.16 -10.76 -1.29
C ASP A 174 -34.60 -9.73 -2.31
N VAL A 175 -35.27 -9.68 -3.47
CA VAL A 175 -34.86 -8.77 -4.56
C VAL A 175 -35.11 -7.29 -4.23
N SER A 176 -35.92 -6.96 -3.23
CA SER A 176 -36.09 -5.58 -2.79
C SER A 176 -34.85 -4.99 -2.11
N LYS A 177 -33.95 -5.86 -1.68
CA LYS A 177 -32.62 -5.51 -1.12
C LYS A 177 -31.54 -5.28 -2.17
N MET A 178 -31.87 -5.40 -3.46
CA MET A 178 -30.96 -5.22 -4.57
C MET A 178 -31.28 -3.92 -5.32
N ARG A 179 -30.26 -3.12 -5.61
CA ARG A 179 -30.40 -1.85 -6.34
C ARG A 179 -29.36 -1.75 -7.46
N ALA A 180 -29.82 -1.40 -8.67
CA ALA A 180 -28.93 -1.08 -9.77
C ALA A 180 -28.17 0.21 -9.47
N LEU A 181 -26.91 0.27 -9.87
CA LEU A 181 -26.08 1.47 -9.73
C LEU A 181 -26.43 2.53 -10.78
N ASN A 182 -26.62 2.10 -12.04
CA ASN A 182 -26.94 2.95 -13.20
C ASN A 182 -25.99 4.15 -13.33
N HIS A 183 -24.70 3.92 -13.14
CA HIS A 183 -23.69 4.95 -13.28
C HIS A 183 -23.43 5.25 -14.76
N GLU A 184 -23.53 6.53 -15.11
CA GLU A 184 -23.11 7.08 -16.41
C GLU A 184 -22.21 8.28 -16.13
N GLY A 185 -20.91 8.12 -16.41
CA GLY A 185 -19.90 9.13 -16.12
C GLY A 185 -19.01 9.43 -17.33
N ARG A 186 -17.98 10.21 -17.09
CA ARG A 186 -17.01 10.60 -18.14
C ARG A 186 -16.14 9.42 -18.59
N HIS A 187 -15.79 8.53 -17.68
CA HIS A 187 -14.83 7.45 -17.92
C HIS A 187 -15.46 6.08 -17.88
N PHE A 188 -16.58 5.92 -17.19
CA PHE A 188 -17.23 4.63 -16.99
C PHE A 188 -18.74 4.70 -17.14
N SER A 189 -19.33 3.62 -17.69
CA SER A 189 -20.77 3.38 -17.71
C SER A 189 -21.01 1.99 -17.11
N VAL A 190 -21.69 1.91 -15.97
CA VAL A 190 -21.84 0.66 -15.21
C VAL A 190 -23.25 0.58 -14.65
N ALA A 191 -24.06 -0.31 -15.19
CA ALA A 191 -25.44 -0.49 -14.74
C ALA A 191 -25.52 -1.12 -13.34
N GLY A 192 -24.67 -2.09 -13.02
CA GLY A 192 -24.84 -2.88 -11.80
C GLY A 192 -26.15 -3.69 -11.83
N PRO A 193 -26.63 -4.24 -10.71
CA PRO A 193 -25.93 -4.32 -9.42
C PRO A 193 -24.72 -5.24 -9.47
N LEU A 194 -23.92 -5.23 -8.41
CA LEU A 194 -22.86 -6.23 -8.27
C LEU A 194 -23.51 -7.62 -8.05
N ASN A 195 -22.93 -8.66 -8.66
CA ASN A 195 -23.43 -10.04 -8.50
C ASN A 195 -22.79 -10.81 -7.33
N VAL A 196 -22.24 -10.07 -6.37
CA VAL A 196 -21.75 -10.56 -5.06
C VAL A 196 -22.32 -9.66 -3.98
N THR A 197 -22.92 -10.24 -2.96
CA THR A 197 -23.49 -9.52 -1.82
C THR A 197 -22.38 -9.07 -0.87
N ASN A 198 -22.69 -8.15 0.05
CA ASN A 198 -21.72 -7.63 1.01
C ASN A 198 -21.18 -8.73 1.95
N SER A 199 -19.96 -8.53 2.41
CA SER A 199 -19.36 -9.27 3.52
C SER A 199 -19.79 -8.72 4.87
N GLU A 200 -19.28 -9.31 5.95
CA GLU A 200 -19.52 -8.89 7.33
C GLU A 200 -18.99 -7.46 7.60
N GLN A 201 -17.89 -7.02 6.95
CA GLN A 201 -17.39 -5.64 7.09
C GLN A 201 -18.08 -4.64 6.13
N GLY A 202 -19.02 -5.08 5.30
CA GLY A 202 -19.79 -4.27 4.36
C GLY A 202 -19.08 -3.90 3.07
N GLN A 203 -17.83 -3.49 3.12
CA GLN A 203 -16.95 -3.26 1.96
C GLN A 203 -15.49 -3.42 2.38
N PRO A 204 -14.58 -3.79 1.45
CA PRO A 204 -13.14 -3.76 1.69
C PRO A 204 -12.65 -2.42 2.21
N VAL A 205 -11.64 -2.44 3.11
CA VAL A 205 -11.01 -1.22 3.60
C VAL A 205 -10.24 -0.55 2.46
N LEU A 206 -10.35 0.78 2.35
CA LEU A 206 -9.71 1.56 1.30
C LEU A 206 -8.39 2.15 1.78
N ILE A 207 -7.31 1.78 1.12
CA ILE A 207 -5.95 2.28 1.38
C ILE A 207 -5.52 3.13 0.20
N GLN A 208 -4.70 4.16 0.43
CA GLN A 208 -4.13 4.98 -0.62
C GLN A 208 -2.67 5.32 -0.27
N ALA A 209 -1.79 5.36 -1.28
CA ALA A 209 -0.35 5.53 -1.09
C ALA A 209 0.24 6.80 -1.75
N GLY A 210 -0.58 7.76 -2.16
CA GLY A 210 -0.12 8.98 -2.83
C GLY A 210 0.08 10.14 -1.88
N SER A 211 1.24 10.80 -1.95
CA SER A 211 1.56 12.00 -1.17
C SER A 211 1.55 13.30 -1.99
N SER A 212 1.23 13.25 -3.29
CA SER A 212 0.99 14.45 -4.11
C SER A 212 -0.32 15.14 -3.71
N GLY A 213 -0.49 16.43 -4.07
CA GLY A 213 -1.72 17.16 -3.80
C GLY A 213 -2.98 16.40 -4.27
N PRO A 214 -3.08 15.97 -5.55
CA PRO A 214 -4.19 15.13 -6.01
C PRO A 214 -4.31 13.80 -5.27
N GLY A 215 -3.18 13.18 -4.87
CA GLY A 215 -3.16 11.96 -4.07
C GLY A 215 -3.74 12.16 -2.68
N GLN A 216 -3.36 13.22 -1.98
CA GLN A 216 -3.92 13.60 -0.68
C GLN A 216 -5.42 13.92 -0.79
N ALA A 217 -5.83 14.64 -1.85
CA ALA A 217 -7.24 14.95 -2.09
C ALA A 217 -8.09 13.70 -2.33
N LEU A 218 -7.60 12.71 -3.09
CA LEU A 218 -8.26 11.41 -3.27
C LEU A 218 -8.33 10.64 -1.93
N ALA A 219 -7.21 10.63 -1.17
CA ALA A 219 -7.16 10.01 0.14
C ALA A 219 -8.17 10.65 1.11
N ALA A 220 -8.21 11.97 1.18
CA ALA A 220 -9.11 12.71 2.05
C ALA A 220 -10.59 12.38 1.80
N ARG A 221 -10.98 12.15 0.54
CA ARG A 221 -12.36 11.77 0.18
C ARG A 221 -12.69 10.30 0.40
N HIS A 222 -11.70 9.40 0.26
CA HIS A 222 -12.01 7.97 0.14
C HIS A 222 -11.22 7.04 1.06
N ALA A 223 -9.94 7.34 1.36
CA ALA A 223 -9.08 6.41 2.07
C ALA A 223 -9.40 6.33 3.57
N GLU A 224 -9.29 5.13 4.10
CA GLU A 224 -9.40 4.81 5.53
C GLU A 224 -8.02 4.52 6.13
N VAL A 225 -7.03 4.24 5.27
CA VAL A 225 -5.62 4.12 5.62
C VAL A 225 -4.79 4.85 4.57
N VAL A 226 -3.81 5.63 4.99
CA VAL A 226 -2.84 6.27 4.10
C VAL A 226 -1.45 5.75 4.38
N PHE A 227 -0.90 5.05 3.39
CA PHE A 227 0.50 4.62 3.38
C PHE A 227 1.37 5.73 2.80
N THR A 228 2.38 6.18 3.53
CA THR A 228 3.21 7.33 3.12
C THR A 228 4.69 7.12 3.39
N ALA A 229 5.53 7.88 2.70
CA ALA A 229 6.96 7.92 2.97
C ALA A 229 7.29 9.24 3.70
N GLN A 230 7.64 9.13 4.96
CA GLN A 230 8.08 10.24 5.80
C GLN A 230 9.46 9.89 6.38
N GLN A 231 10.37 10.86 6.44
CA GLN A 231 11.74 10.66 6.89
C GLN A 231 12.08 11.47 8.14
N ASP A 232 11.26 12.44 8.44
CA ASP A 232 11.46 13.41 9.52
C ASP A 232 10.17 13.60 10.31
N LEU A 233 10.29 13.63 11.64
CA LEU A 233 9.14 13.73 12.54
C LEU A 233 8.33 15.01 12.33
N GLY A 234 9.01 16.14 12.16
CA GLY A 234 8.32 17.44 11.95
C GLY A 234 7.52 17.44 10.65
N ALA A 235 8.15 17.01 9.54
CA ALA A 235 7.47 16.89 8.25
C ALA A 235 6.31 15.87 8.29
N ALA A 236 6.43 14.81 9.08
CA ALA A 236 5.36 13.83 9.27
C ALA A 236 4.18 14.39 10.05
N ILE A 237 4.42 15.22 11.08
CA ILE A 237 3.38 15.93 11.84
C ILE A 237 2.63 16.89 10.90
N ASP A 238 3.35 17.66 10.09
CA ASP A 238 2.77 18.60 9.13
C ASP A 238 1.91 17.88 8.09
N PHE A 239 2.42 16.78 7.54
CA PHE A 239 1.67 15.93 6.61
C PHE A 239 0.39 15.38 7.26
N ALA A 240 0.50 14.81 8.45
CA ALA A 240 -0.62 14.21 9.18
C ALA A 240 -1.70 15.26 9.50
N SER A 241 -1.29 16.42 10.02
CA SER A 241 -2.20 17.53 10.33
C SER A 241 -2.88 18.09 9.08
N GLY A 242 -2.12 18.24 7.99
CA GLY A 242 -2.63 18.68 6.70
C GLY A 242 -3.65 17.72 6.11
N LEU A 243 -3.37 16.42 6.15
CA LEU A 243 -4.29 15.39 5.64
C LEU A 243 -5.57 15.30 6.49
N ARG A 244 -5.46 15.29 7.83
CA ARG A 244 -6.64 15.26 8.72
C ARG A 244 -7.55 16.47 8.49
N ARG A 245 -6.98 17.66 8.25
CA ARG A 245 -7.77 18.84 7.87
C ARG A 245 -8.51 18.63 6.54
N GLN A 246 -7.85 18.10 5.50
CA GLN A 246 -8.49 17.81 4.22
C GLN A 246 -9.60 16.75 4.36
N VAL A 247 -9.44 15.76 5.24
CA VAL A 247 -10.47 14.76 5.56
C VAL A 247 -11.71 15.43 6.17
N ALA A 248 -11.51 16.35 7.12
CA ALA A 248 -12.60 17.15 7.71
C ALA A 248 -13.29 18.03 6.67
N GLU A 249 -12.53 18.72 5.81
CA GLU A 249 -13.04 19.53 4.69
C GLU A 249 -13.84 18.69 3.67
N ALA A 250 -13.50 17.40 3.51
CA ALA A 250 -14.26 16.44 2.71
C ALA A 250 -15.53 15.90 3.42
N GLY A 251 -15.87 16.42 4.60
CA GLY A 251 -17.04 16.00 5.39
C GLY A 251 -16.91 14.62 6.06
N ARG A 252 -15.67 14.19 6.32
CA ARG A 252 -15.38 12.91 6.99
C ARG A 252 -14.75 13.15 8.36
N GLU A 253 -14.86 12.16 9.23
CA GLU A 253 -14.17 12.17 10.53
C GLU A 253 -12.66 11.94 10.33
N PRO A 254 -11.77 12.86 10.77
CA PRO A 254 -10.32 12.75 10.59
C PRO A 254 -9.72 11.44 11.15
N ASP A 255 -10.24 10.97 12.28
CA ASP A 255 -9.78 9.74 12.95
C ASP A 255 -10.15 8.45 12.18
N HIS A 256 -11.00 8.56 11.16
CA HIS A 256 -11.32 7.45 10.25
C HIS A 256 -10.41 7.40 9.03
N CYS A 257 -9.27 8.12 9.06
CA CYS A 257 -8.22 8.06 8.05
C CYS A 257 -6.87 7.88 8.75
N LEU A 258 -6.47 6.62 8.93
CA LEU A 258 -5.26 6.25 9.66
C LEU A 258 -4.02 6.51 8.80
N ILE A 259 -3.01 7.15 9.37
CA ILE A 259 -1.75 7.47 8.69
C ILE A 259 -0.69 6.46 9.12
N MET A 260 -0.21 5.66 8.17
CA MET A 260 0.74 4.57 8.41
C MET A 260 1.99 4.74 7.54
N PRO A 261 3.03 5.46 8.00
CA PRO A 261 4.31 5.53 7.31
C PRO A 261 4.94 4.15 7.13
N GLY A 262 5.70 3.98 6.02
CA GLY A 262 6.56 2.82 5.86
C GLY A 262 7.82 2.94 6.71
N LEU A 263 8.17 1.88 7.42
CA LEU A 263 9.35 1.80 8.28
C LEU A 263 10.10 0.50 8.00
N MET A 264 11.40 0.59 7.67
CA MET A 264 12.28 -0.55 7.55
C MET A 264 13.13 -0.70 8.82
N PRO A 265 12.81 -1.65 9.70
CA PRO A 265 13.62 -1.90 10.87
C PRO A 265 14.84 -2.77 10.52
N ILE A 266 16.01 -2.41 11.01
CA ILE A 266 17.20 -3.24 11.05
C ILE A 266 17.50 -3.55 12.51
N ILE A 267 17.13 -4.76 12.94
CA ILE A 267 17.14 -5.13 14.35
C ILE A 267 18.34 -6.02 14.66
N GLY A 268 19.09 -5.66 15.70
CA GLY A 268 20.12 -6.47 16.33
C GLY A 268 19.82 -6.75 17.80
N ALA A 269 20.51 -7.72 18.40
CA ALA A 269 20.48 -7.90 19.86
C ALA A 269 21.17 -6.72 20.59
N THR A 270 22.05 -6.01 19.88
CA THR A 270 22.66 -4.74 20.27
C THR A 270 22.57 -3.75 19.11
N GLU A 271 22.69 -2.46 19.40
CA GLU A 271 22.77 -1.41 18.39
C GLU A 271 23.94 -1.62 17.41
N ALA A 272 25.10 -2.03 17.93
CA ALA A 272 26.27 -2.35 17.09
C ALA A 272 25.97 -3.48 16.09
N GLU A 273 25.35 -4.58 16.55
CA GLU A 273 24.92 -5.68 15.65
C GLU A 273 23.93 -5.20 14.57
N ALA A 274 23.00 -4.31 14.93
CA ALA A 274 22.05 -3.75 13.97
C ALA A 274 22.77 -2.92 12.88
N HIS A 275 23.76 -2.11 13.28
CA HIS A 275 24.61 -1.36 12.33
C HIS A 275 25.46 -2.27 11.46
N ASP A 276 26.02 -3.34 12.01
CA ASP A 276 26.80 -4.33 11.24
C ASP A 276 25.91 -5.02 10.19
N LYS A 277 24.66 -5.36 10.55
CA LYS A 277 23.67 -5.90 9.59
C LYS A 277 23.37 -4.94 8.44
N LEU A 278 23.18 -3.66 8.74
CA LEU A 278 22.96 -2.64 7.71
C LEU A 278 24.20 -2.50 6.82
N ALA A 279 25.39 -2.42 7.40
CA ALA A 279 26.64 -2.32 6.65
C ALA A 279 26.85 -3.54 5.73
N LEU A 280 26.54 -4.75 6.21
CA LEU A 280 26.58 -5.96 5.40
C LEU A 280 25.57 -5.92 4.24
N LEU A 281 24.32 -5.51 4.47
CA LEU A 281 23.32 -5.33 3.41
C LEU A 281 23.78 -4.32 2.36
N GLN A 282 24.34 -3.20 2.78
CA GLN A 282 24.85 -2.18 1.90
C GLN A 282 26.07 -2.66 1.09
N SER A 283 26.93 -3.49 1.68
CA SER A 283 28.09 -4.07 0.99
C SER A 283 27.71 -5.01 -0.14
N PHE A 284 26.53 -5.63 -0.08
CA PHE A 284 25.99 -6.47 -1.13
C PHE A 284 25.26 -5.69 -2.25
N THR A 285 25.05 -4.39 -2.07
CA THR A 285 24.34 -3.58 -3.05
C THR A 285 25.18 -3.46 -4.32
N ASP A 286 24.65 -3.96 -5.44
CA ASP A 286 25.26 -3.73 -6.74
C ASP A 286 25.07 -2.26 -7.13
N GLN A 287 26.18 -1.59 -7.44
CA GLN A 287 26.20 -0.16 -7.73
C GLN A 287 25.38 0.18 -8.98
N SER A 288 25.50 -0.62 -10.04
CA SER A 288 24.81 -0.34 -11.31
C SER A 288 23.29 -0.48 -11.14
N ASN A 289 22.84 -1.52 -10.45
CA ASN A 289 21.44 -1.72 -10.12
C ASN A 289 20.90 -0.61 -9.20
N ALA A 290 21.67 -0.22 -8.16
CA ALA A 290 21.29 0.85 -7.25
C ALA A 290 21.15 2.21 -7.94
N LEU A 291 22.07 2.52 -8.89
CA LEU A 291 21.99 3.73 -9.71
C LEU A 291 20.80 3.70 -10.67
N ALA A 292 20.48 2.54 -11.25
CA ALA A 292 19.29 2.38 -12.09
C ALA A 292 18.01 2.62 -11.31
N ILE A 293 17.90 2.03 -10.09
CA ILE A 293 16.76 2.28 -9.18
C ILE A 293 16.69 3.77 -8.80
N LEU A 294 17.82 4.41 -8.51
CA LEU A 294 17.84 5.84 -8.19
C LEU A 294 17.42 6.70 -9.39
N ALA A 295 17.92 6.37 -10.60
CA ALA A 295 17.55 7.06 -11.85
C ALA A 295 16.04 6.97 -12.12
N GLU A 296 15.43 5.77 -11.94
CA GLU A 296 13.97 5.59 -12.03
C GLU A 296 13.23 6.48 -11.04
N GLN A 297 13.70 6.56 -9.78
CA GLN A 297 13.05 7.36 -8.73
C GLN A 297 13.19 8.86 -8.95
N LEU A 298 14.33 9.32 -9.48
CA LEU A 298 14.58 10.73 -9.77
C LEU A 298 14.02 11.17 -11.14
N ALA A 299 13.70 10.21 -12.02
CA ALA A 299 13.39 10.43 -13.43
C ALA A 299 14.56 11.12 -14.19
N VAL A 300 15.81 10.83 -13.81
CA VAL A 300 17.05 11.41 -14.38
C VAL A 300 18.14 10.35 -14.46
N ASP A 301 18.86 10.28 -15.56
CA ASP A 301 20.07 9.47 -15.64
C ASP A 301 21.18 10.07 -14.74
N VAL A 302 21.59 9.31 -13.74
CA VAL A 302 22.60 9.68 -12.77
C VAL A 302 23.93 8.94 -12.98
N SER A 303 24.05 8.13 -14.03
CA SER A 303 25.22 7.28 -14.28
C SER A 303 26.52 8.06 -14.50
N GLY A 304 26.41 9.30 -15.00
CA GLY A 304 27.55 10.21 -15.22
C GLY A 304 27.94 11.05 -14.00
N PHE A 305 27.25 10.94 -12.86
CA PHE A 305 27.53 11.79 -11.70
C PHE A 305 28.60 11.17 -10.79
N ALA A 306 29.40 12.03 -10.13
CA ALA A 306 30.43 11.58 -9.19
C ALA A 306 29.78 10.98 -7.92
N LEU A 307 30.12 9.73 -7.60
CA LEU A 307 29.49 8.97 -6.52
C LEU A 307 29.68 9.59 -5.13
N ASP A 308 30.85 10.13 -4.88
CA ASP A 308 31.23 10.66 -3.56
C ASP A 308 31.10 12.19 -3.50
N ALA A 309 30.40 12.80 -4.47
CA ALA A 309 29.99 14.19 -4.46
C ALA A 309 28.49 14.32 -4.13
N PRO A 310 28.05 15.49 -3.60
CA PRO A 310 26.64 15.79 -3.44
C PRO A 310 25.87 15.72 -4.77
N LEU A 311 24.56 15.45 -4.68
CA LEU A 311 23.68 15.46 -5.85
C LEU A 311 23.75 16.84 -6.53
N PRO A 312 24.17 16.92 -7.82
CA PRO A 312 24.21 18.20 -8.53
C PRO A 312 22.79 18.72 -8.80
N PRO A 313 22.62 20.01 -9.13
CA PRO A 313 21.35 20.53 -9.61
C PRO A 313 20.83 19.69 -10.78
N LEU A 314 19.57 19.25 -10.70
CA LEU A 314 18.94 18.45 -11.75
C LEU A 314 18.42 19.36 -12.88
N PRO A 315 18.28 18.83 -14.12
CA PRO A 315 17.69 19.56 -15.24
C PRO A 315 16.29 20.10 -14.88
N THR A 316 15.97 21.31 -15.38
CA THR A 316 14.72 22.02 -15.04
C THR A 316 13.46 21.45 -15.72
N ASP A 317 13.64 20.59 -16.71
CA ASP A 317 12.58 19.90 -17.45
C ASP A 317 12.18 18.55 -16.84
N VAL A 318 12.82 18.16 -15.75
CA VAL A 318 12.49 16.93 -15.04
C VAL A 318 11.12 17.05 -14.36
N VAL A 319 10.23 16.12 -14.69
CA VAL A 319 8.92 16.00 -14.02
C VAL A 319 9.14 15.46 -12.61
N VAL A 320 9.11 16.35 -11.63
CA VAL A 320 9.30 16.00 -10.21
C VAL A 320 8.02 15.38 -9.65
N HIS A 321 8.08 14.10 -9.32
CA HIS A 321 7.02 13.40 -8.58
C HIS A 321 7.25 13.51 -7.06
N SER A 322 6.24 13.18 -6.25
CA SER A 322 6.33 13.28 -4.78
C SER A 322 7.55 12.53 -4.21
N ARG A 323 7.90 11.38 -4.79
CA ARG A 323 9.06 10.57 -4.36
C ARG A 323 10.37 11.24 -4.76
N SER A 324 10.49 11.72 -5.99
CA SER A 324 11.70 12.44 -6.43
C SER A 324 11.88 13.75 -5.64
N ALA A 325 10.80 14.49 -5.37
CA ALA A 325 10.84 15.68 -4.52
C ALA A 325 11.40 15.38 -3.11
N LEU A 326 10.95 14.29 -2.49
CA LEU A 326 11.45 13.84 -1.19
C LEU A 326 12.95 13.54 -1.25
N LEU A 327 13.40 12.77 -2.24
CA LEU A 327 14.80 12.35 -2.37
C LEU A 327 15.73 13.54 -2.66
N ILE A 328 15.31 14.45 -3.53
CA ILE A 328 16.05 15.69 -3.85
C ILE A 328 16.18 16.57 -2.60
N ARG A 329 15.09 16.77 -1.88
CA ARG A 329 15.09 17.51 -0.62
C ARG A 329 16.05 16.91 0.40
N LEU A 330 15.97 15.59 0.64
CA LEU A 330 16.85 14.88 1.56
C LEU A 330 18.32 14.99 1.17
N ALA A 331 18.62 14.86 -0.14
CA ALA A 331 19.97 15.00 -0.65
C ALA A 331 20.54 16.38 -0.31
N HIS A 332 19.77 17.44 -0.53
CA HIS A 332 20.22 18.83 -0.25
C HIS A 332 20.28 19.13 1.25
N GLU A 333 19.21 18.84 2.01
CA GLU A 333 19.15 19.17 3.44
C GLU A 333 20.20 18.44 4.28
N ARG A 334 20.52 17.19 3.92
CA ARG A 334 21.50 16.36 4.63
C ARG A 334 22.89 16.34 3.99
N GLY A 335 23.08 17.04 2.88
CA GLY A 335 24.35 17.06 2.13
C GLY A 335 24.78 15.67 1.66
N LEU A 336 23.81 14.81 1.27
CA LEU A 336 24.11 13.43 0.91
C LEU A 336 24.91 13.35 -0.39
N THR A 337 25.95 12.52 -0.40
CA THR A 337 26.60 12.13 -1.65
C THR A 337 25.66 11.23 -2.47
N LEU A 338 25.95 11.13 -3.79
CA LEU A 338 25.18 10.24 -4.66
C LEU A 338 25.21 8.79 -4.17
N ARG A 339 26.36 8.34 -3.62
CA ARG A 339 26.51 7.03 -2.98
C ARG A 339 25.56 6.85 -1.80
N GLN A 340 25.50 7.81 -0.91
CA GLN A 340 24.60 7.76 0.25
C GLN A 340 23.13 7.79 -0.20
N LEU A 341 22.80 8.56 -1.23
CA LEU A 341 21.45 8.65 -1.78
C LEU A 341 21.00 7.33 -2.43
N TYR A 342 21.88 6.67 -3.24
CA TYR A 342 21.51 5.39 -3.81
C TYR A 342 21.37 4.29 -2.75
N HIS A 343 22.20 4.29 -1.70
CA HIS A 343 22.02 3.36 -0.58
C HIS A 343 20.68 3.57 0.13
N LEU A 344 20.27 4.81 0.36
CA LEU A 344 18.96 5.15 0.93
C LEU A 344 17.81 4.60 0.07
N VAL A 345 17.90 4.79 -1.25
CA VAL A 345 16.87 4.31 -2.18
C VAL A 345 16.89 2.80 -2.31
N ALA A 346 18.07 2.18 -2.46
CA ALA A 346 18.21 0.72 -2.56
C ALA A 346 17.74 -0.01 -1.29
N SER A 347 17.85 0.65 -0.13
CA SER A 347 17.37 0.09 1.14
C SER A 347 15.85 0.18 1.24
N ALA A 348 15.28 1.36 1.32
CA ALA A 348 13.87 1.55 1.67
C ALA A 348 13.08 2.41 0.69
N ARG A 349 13.61 2.74 -0.47
CA ARG A 349 12.97 3.56 -1.52
C ARG A 349 12.40 4.88 -0.98
N GLY A 350 13.12 5.52 -0.05
CA GLY A 350 12.72 6.78 0.57
C GLY A 350 11.77 6.64 1.78
N HIS A 351 11.51 5.43 2.27
CA HIS A 351 10.89 5.24 3.59
C HIS A 351 11.95 5.26 4.69
N GLN A 352 11.52 5.37 5.94
CA GLN A 352 12.42 5.37 7.09
C GLN A 352 13.20 4.07 7.22
N ILE A 353 14.43 4.18 7.64
CA ILE A 353 15.26 3.08 8.11
C ILE A 353 15.56 3.35 9.59
N VAL A 354 15.14 2.46 10.48
CA VAL A 354 15.42 2.55 11.90
C VAL A 354 16.34 1.39 12.29
N VAL A 355 17.52 1.73 12.80
CA VAL A 355 18.59 0.76 13.11
C VAL A 355 18.78 0.74 14.62
N GLY A 356 18.68 -0.43 15.25
CA GLY A 356 18.84 -0.54 16.70
C GLY A 356 18.31 -1.86 17.25
N THR A 357 18.12 -1.90 18.58
CA THR A 357 17.45 -3.02 19.23
C THR A 357 15.93 -2.97 18.98
N ALA A 358 15.23 -4.05 19.30
CA ALA A 358 13.78 -4.08 19.18
C ALA A 358 13.11 -2.99 20.04
N GLU A 359 13.65 -2.70 21.22
CA GLU A 359 13.18 -1.65 22.12
C GLU A 359 13.36 -0.27 21.50
N GLN A 360 14.54 0.03 20.93
CA GLN A 360 14.81 1.31 20.27
C GLN A 360 13.89 1.55 19.06
N VAL A 361 13.61 0.51 18.27
CA VAL A 361 12.65 0.58 17.16
C VAL A 361 11.23 0.84 17.70
N ALA A 362 10.83 0.16 18.77
CA ALA A 362 9.52 0.36 19.39
C ALA A 362 9.38 1.77 19.98
N ASP A 363 10.41 2.27 20.67
CA ASP A 363 10.43 3.62 21.24
C ASP A 363 10.30 4.69 20.15
N HIS A 364 10.99 4.53 19.01
CA HIS A 364 10.85 5.41 17.85
C HIS A 364 9.40 5.43 17.31
N MET A 365 8.78 4.26 17.19
CA MET A 365 7.40 4.16 16.73
C MET A 365 6.42 4.82 17.72
N ILE A 366 6.63 4.63 19.03
CA ILE A 366 5.83 5.23 20.09
C ILE A 366 5.98 6.76 20.10
N GLU A 367 7.18 7.28 19.88
CA GLU A 367 7.43 8.72 19.76
C GLU A 367 6.60 9.32 18.62
N TRP A 368 6.61 8.71 17.46
CA TRP A 368 5.85 9.18 16.30
C TRP A 368 4.33 9.13 16.50
N GLU A 369 3.84 8.08 17.14
CA GLU A 369 2.41 7.97 17.50
C GLU A 369 2.02 9.07 18.50
N LYS A 370 2.78 9.24 19.58
CA LYS A 370 2.52 10.28 20.59
C LYS A 370 2.59 11.69 20.03
N ALA A 371 3.44 11.94 19.06
CA ALA A 371 3.56 13.21 18.38
C ALA A 371 2.43 13.47 17.36
N GLY A 372 1.54 12.50 17.11
CA GLY A 372 0.45 12.59 16.14
C GLY A 372 0.91 12.52 14.68
N ALA A 373 2.15 12.08 14.44
CA ALA A 373 2.74 11.93 13.11
C ALA A 373 2.28 10.64 12.40
N ALA A 374 1.88 9.61 13.18
CA ALA A 374 1.43 8.33 12.67
C ALA A 374 0.37 7.71 13.60
N ASP A 375 -0.55 6.93 13.03
CA ASP A 375 -1.51 6.09 13.77
C ASP A 375 -1.01 4.64 13.84
N GLY A 376 0.04 4.34 13.09
CA GLY A 376 0.69 3.05 12.99
C GLY A 376 1.78 3.04 11.94
N PHE A 377 2.30 1.86 11.63
CA PHE A 377 3.38 1.70 10.64
C PHE A 377 3.14 0.51 9.73
N ASN A 378 3.55 0.65 8.46
CA ASN A 378 3.67 -0.48 7.56
C ASN A 378 5.13 -0.93 7.56
N ILE A 379 5.39 -2.04 8.25
CA ILE A 379 6.73 -2.60 8.45
C ILE A 379 7.23 -3.18 7.15
N MET A 380 8.44 -2.82 6.77
CA MET A 380 9.09 -3.14 5.51
C MET A 380 10.39 -3.93 5.77
N PRO A 381 10.33 -5.25 6.01
CA PRO A 381 11.53 -6.04 6.29
C PRO A 381 12.56 -5.93 5.18
N ALA A 382 13.84 -5.72 5.53
CA ALA A 382 14.92 -5.65 4.56
C ALA A 382 15.11 -6.97 3.80
N TYR A 383 14.85 -8.09 4.48
CA TYR A 383 14.90 -9.47 3.97
C TYR A 383 13.98 -10.37 4.80
N PHE A 384 13.72 -11.59 4.34
CA PHE A 384 12.94 -12.61 5.05
C PHE A 384 13.78 -13.87 5.32
N PRO A 385 13.45 -14.69 6.40
CA PRO A 385 12.41 -14.47 7.37
C PRO A 385 12.77 -13.45 8.46
N GLY A 386 11.74 -12.89 9.15
CA GLY A 386 11.88 -12.06 10.36
C GLY A 386 10.94 -12.55 11.45
N VAL A 387 11.04 -12.08 12.69
CA VAL A 387 10.30 -12.63 13.86
C VAL A 387 9.47 -11.55 14.57
N PHE A 388 8.15 -11.81 14.83
CA PHE A 388 7.21 -10.89 15.49
C PHE A 388 6.29 -11.59 16.52
N ARG A 389 5.84 -10.89 17.60
CA ARG A 389 4.89 -11.39 18.65
C ARG A 389 4.04 -10.27 19.28
N LEU A 390 2.68 -10.31 19.22
CA LEU A 390 1.69 -9.37 19.85
C LEU A 390 0.24 -9.97 19.90
N ASN A 391 -0.83 -9.29 20.43
CA ASN A 391 -2.19 -9.85 20.66
C ASN A 391 -3.37 -9.13 19.95
N TYR A 392 -4.36 -9.85 19.35
CA TYR A 392 -5.55 -9.34 18.62
C TYR A 392 -6.75 -8.95 19.49
N ALA A 393 -7.58 -7.97 19.01
CA ALA A 393 -8.78 -7.49 19.67
C ALA A 393 -10.05 -7.42 18.79
N GLY A 394 -10.06 -7.91 17.56
CA GLY A 394 -11.23 -7.87 16.66
C GLY A 394 -11.31 -9.06 15.71
N ARG A 395 -12.40 -9.17 14.92
CA ARG A 395 -12.61 -10.24 13.91
C ARG A 395 -12.35 -9.77 12.49
N THR A 396 -12.75 -8.54 12.14
CA THR A 396 -12.56 -7.96 10.80
C THR A 396 -11.41 -6.97 10.79
N LEU A 397 -10.87 -6.69 9.61
CA LEU A 397 -9.83 -5.67 9.46
C LEU A 397 -10.34 -4.28 9.90
N ARG A 398 -11.63 -3.95 9.66
CA ARG A 398 -12.22 -2.69 10.13
C ARG A 398 -12.21 -2.58 11.65
N GLU A 399 -12.54 -3.66 12.35
CA GLU A 399 -12.48 -3.72 13.84
C GLU A 399 -11.04 -3.58 14.35
N HIS A 400 -10.05 -4.22 13.69
CA HIS A 400 -8.63 -4.05 14.02
C HIS A 400 -8.18 -2.59 13.87
N LEU A 401 -8.62 -1.93 12.82
CA LEU A 401 -8.29 -0.53 12.54
C LEU A 401 -9.18 0.47 13.30
N GLY A 402 -10.23 0.02 13.97
CA GLY A 402 -11.19 0.89 14.66
C GLY A 402 -12.07 1.71 13.71
N LEU A 403 -12.29 1.22 12.48
CA LEU A 403 -13.05 1.91 11.45
C LEU A 403 -14.54 1.56 11.54
N PRO A 404 -15.46 2.52 11.33
CA PRO A 404 -16.90 2.25 11.32
C PRO A 404 -17.29 1.41 10.11
N LEU A 405 -18.45 0.75 10.21
CA LEU A 405 -19.08 0.13 9.05
C LEU A 405 -19.42 1.21 8.00
N PRO A 406 -19.29 0.90 6.70
CA PRO A 406 -19.71 1.82 5.66
C PRO A 406 -21.22 2.05 5.73
N PRO A 407 -21.71 3.24 5.32
CA PRO A 407 -23.14 3.52 5.32
C PRO A 407 -23.86 2.55 4.38
N ALA A 408 -25.02 2.04 4.84
CA ALA A 408 -25.90 1.22 4.02
C ALA A 408 -26.52 2.03 2.88
N GLY A 409 -26.74 1.39 1.73
CA GLY A 409 -27.39 1.98 0.57
C GLY A 409 -26.47 2.70 -0.40
N LEU A 410 -27.02 3.11 -1.55
CA LEU A 410 -26.34 3.88 -2.56
C LEU A 410 -25.99 5.29 -2.05
N LEU A 411 -24.91 5.87 -2.58
CA LEU A 411 -24.64 7.28 -2.35
C LEU A 411 -25.84 8.11 -2.79
N PRO A 412 -26.25 9.16 -2.05
CA PRO A 412 -27.33 10.04 -2.50
C PRO A 412 -26.94 10.56 -3.89
N GLY A 413 -27.85 10.37 -4.84
CA GLY A 413 -27.72 10.94 -6.18
C GLY A 413 -27.51 12.45 -6.09
N LYS A 414 -26.69 12.98 -6.97
CA LYS A 414 -26.60 14.42 -7.18
C LYS A 414 -27.90 14.98 -7.66
#